data_14a7d3d914739ff71276a3ea1e1bffd1
#
_entry.id   14a7d3d914739ff71276a3ea1e1bffd1
#
_cell.length_a   1.000
_cell.length_b   1.000
_cell.length_c   1.000
_cell.angle_alpha   90.00
_cell.angle_beta   90.00
_cell.angle_gamma   90.00
#
_symmetry.space_group_name_H-M   'P 1'
#
loop_
_entity.id
_entity.type
_entity.pdbx_description
1 polymer ?
#
loop_
_entity_poly.entity_id
_entity_poly.type
_entity_poly.pdbx_seq_one_letter_code
_entity_poly.pdbx_strand_id
1 'polypeptide(L)'
;MIVDTAWLQQRKFFSTCPSGFKLEMDATEKYGGRGEGLTPMELLLAGVAGCIGIDVTMILNRYLDQINKLHIRTEGIRCEELPTKFTQIKVTFDVEGEIDAPRVWRAIRLGHQKYCAVSASLNAEMQHFLILNGETIPEPSEEHSS
;
A
#
# COMPACT_ATOMS: atom_id res chain seq x y z
N MET A 1 -17.14 9.69 7.31
CA MET A 1 -15.72 9.85 7.70
C MET A 1 -15.28 11.26 7.37
N ILE A 2 -14.66 11.98 8.31
CA ILE A 2 -14.23 13.37 8.12
C ILE A 2 -12.79 13.47 8.59
N VAL A 3 -11.95 14.13 7.80
CA VAL A 3 -10.57 14.48 8.16
C VAL A 3 -10.43 16.00 8.02
N ASP A 4 -10.01 16.66 9.09
CA ASP A 4 -9.78 18.10 9.10
C ASP A 4 -8.30 18.38 8.86
N THR A 5 -8.00 19.24 7.90
CA THR A 5 -6.62 19.57 7.52
C THR A 5 -6.40 21.08 7.62
N ALA A 6 -5.42 21.48 8.41
CA ALA A 6 -5.05 22.86 8.63
C ALA A 6 -3.67 23.19 8.03
N TRP A 7 -3.54 24.35 7.44
CA TRP A 7 -2.27 24.90 7.01
C TRP A 7 -1.47 25.40 8.23
N LEU A 8 -0.21 25.01 8.33
CA LEU A 8 0.69 25.47 9.39
C LEU A 8 1.56 26.64 8.93
N GLN A 9 2.37 26.40 7.90
CA GLN A 9 3.26 27.40 7.31
C GLN A 9 3.81 26.91 5.96
N GLN A 10 4.20 27.83 5.10
CA GLN A 10 4.78 27.53 3.79
C GLN A 10 3.97 26.47 3.00
N ARG A 11 4.43 25.21 2.95
CA ARG A 11 3.75 24.07 2.29
C ARG A 11 3.37 22.97 3.26
N LYS A 12 3.49 23.25 4.57
CA LYS A 12 3.22 22.27 5.62
C LYS A 12 1.77 22.30 6.06
N PHE A 13 1.15 21.15 6.10
CA PHE A 13 -0.22 20.93 6.54
C PHE A 13 -0.27 19.85 7.63
N PHE A 14 -1.32 19.93 8.41
CA PHE A 14 -1.55 19.04 9.54
C PHE A 14 -2.97 18.52 9.48
N SER A 15 -3.13 17.21 9.48
CA SER A 15 -4.43 16.55 9.47
C SER A 15 -4.74 15.90 10.80
N THR A 16 -6.00 16.06 11.24
CA THR A 16 -6.56 15.36 12.41
C THR A 16 -7.59 14.35 11.91
N CYS A 17 -7.41 13.08 12.28
CA CYS A 17 -8.27 12.01 11.87
C CYS A 17 -9.30 11.65 12.94
N PRO A 18 -10.46 11.06 12.57
CA PRO A 18 -11.48 10.64 13.54
C PRO A 18 -10.97 9.63 14.59
N SER A 19 -9.94 8.86 14.24
CA SER A 19 -9.24 7.95 15.15
C SER A 19 -8.45 8.64 16.27
N GLY A 20 -8.33 9.99 16.24
CA GLY A 20 -7.52 10.77 17.15
C GLY A 20 -6.04 10.89 16.77
N PHE A 21 -5.58 10.13 15.77
CA PHE A 21 -4.22 10.25 15.25
C PHE A 21 -4.06 11.47 14.36
N LYS A 22 -2.85 11.95 14.29
CA LYS A 22 -2.46 13.17 13.57
C LYS A 22 -1.43 12.84 12.52
N LEU A 23 -1.44 13.60 11.44
CA LEU A 23 -0.54 13.42 10.30
C LEU A 23 -0.02 14.78 9.83
N GLU A 24 1.30 14.89 9.68
CA GLU A 24 1.92 16.05 9.05
C GLU A 24 2.30 15.71 7.61
N MET A 25 1.99 16.65 6.71
CA MET A 25 2.35 16.60 5.30
C MET A 25 3.15 17.84 4.93
N ASP A 26 4.13 17.66 4.07
CA ASP A 26 4.92 18.78 3.54
C ASP A 26 5.29 18.50 2.07
N ALA A 27 5.63 19.55 1.35
CA ALA A 27 6.25 19.43 0.04
C ALA A 27 7.77 19.25 0.20
N THR A 28 8.40 18.69 -0.84
CA THR A 28 9.85 18.67 -0.94
C THR A 28 10.41 20.08 -1.20
N GLU A 29 11.69 20.28 -0.99
CA GLU A 29 12.35 21.57 -1.23
C GLU A 29 12.16 22.07 -2.67
N LYS A 30 12.13 21.16 -3.64
CA LYS A 30 11.84 21.46 -5.06
C LYS A 30 10.53 22.22 -5.26
N TYR A 31 9.54 22.00 -4.39
CA TYR A 31 8.23 22.63 -4.44
C TYR A 31 8.00 23.67 -3.32
N GLY A 32 9.09 24.12 -2.69
CA GLY A 32 9.05 25.18 -1.67
C GLY A 32 8.68 24.69 -0.27
N GLY A 33 8.70 23.39 -0.03
CA GLY A 33 8.59 22.79 1.30
C GLY A 33 9.95 22.65 1.99
N ARG A 34 9.95 21.98 3.14
CA ARG A 34 11.16 21.65 3.91
C ARG A 34 11.41 20.15 4.00
N GLY A 35 10.49 19.33 3.47
CA GLY A 35 10.58 17.87 3.61
C GLY A 35 10.40 17.39 5.05
N GLU A 36 9.63 18.10 5.86
CA GLU A 36 9.40 17.81 7.28
C GLU A 36 8.15 16.95 7.55
N GLY A 37 7.59 16.36 6.52
CA GLY A 37 6.42 15.49 6.59
C GLY A 37 6.32 14.59 5.38
N LEU A 38 5.35 13.68 5.38
CA LEU A 38 5.03 12.86 4.21
C LEU A 38 4.53 13.76 3.08
N THR A 39 4.97 13.50 1.86
CA THR A 39 4.28 14.10 0.71
C THR A 39 2.91 13.41 0.52
N PRO A 40 1.90 14.11 -0.01
CA PRO A 40 0.59 13.51 -0.27
C PRO A 40 0.65 12.25 -1.15
N MET A 41 1.58 12.20 -2.12
CA MET A 41 1.74 11.03 -2.99
C MET A 41 2.38 9.84 -2.26
N GLU A 42 3.32 10.07 -1.34
CA GLU A 42 3.84 9.02 -0.45
C GLU A 42 2.74 8.47 0.46
N LEU A 43 1.86 9.34 0.94
CA LEU A 43 0.74 8.93 1.78
C LEU A 43 -0.24 8.00 1.03
N LEU A 44 -0.48 8.23 -0.26
CA LEU A 44 -1.28 7.32 -1.08
C LEU A 44 -0.66 5.93 -1.16
N LEU A 45 0.66 5.84 -1.37
CA LEU A 45 1.39 4.56 -1.41
C LEU A 45 1.38 3.86 -0.04
N ALA A 46 1.61 4.61 1.03
CA ALA A 46 1.51 4.07 2.39
C ALA A 46 0.09 3.56 2.71
N GLY A 47 -0.92 4.28 2.24
CA GLY A 47 -2.32 3.88 2.37
C GLY A 47 -2.63 2.57 1.65
N VAL A 48 -2.12 2.40 0.43
CA VAL A 48 -2.24 1.13 -0.32
C VAL A 48 -1.59 -0.02 0.45
N ALA A 49 -0.34 0.15 0.89
CA ALA A 49 0.39 -0.89 1.62
C ALA A 49 -0.31 -1.26 2.93
N GLY A 50 -0.76 -0.26 3.70
CA GLY A 50 -1.45 -0.48 4.97
C GLY A 50 -2.79 -1.19 4.79
N CYS A 51 -3.59 -0.74 3.82
CA CYS A 51 -4.90 -1.32 3.55
C CYS A 51 -4.81 -2.79 3.14
N ILE A 52 -4.01 -3.07 2.10
CA ILE A 52 -3.85 -4.46 1.63
C ILE A 52 -3.14 -5.34 2.66
N GLY A 53 -2.19 -4.79 3.43
CA GLY A 53 -1.51 -5.50 4.51
C GLY A 53 -2.46 -5.92 5.63
N ILE A 54 -3.37 -5.05 6.03
CA ILE A 54 -4.43 -5.37 7.00
C ILE A 54 -5.30 -6.50 6.46
N ASP A 55 -5.78 -6.40 5.22
CA ASP A 55 -6.62 -7.42 4.60
C ASP A 55 -5.91 -8.77 4.51
N VAL A 56 -4.66 -8.78 4.05
CA VAL A 56 -3.83 -10.01 3.94
C VAL A 56 -3.66 -10.66 5.32
N THR A 57 -3.33 -9.88 6.35
CA THR A 57 -3.17 -10.42 7.71
C THR A 57 -4.48 -10.90 8.32
N MET A 58 -5.61 -10.27 8.00
CA MET A 58 -6.94 -10.75 8.40
C MET A 58 -7.28 -12.09 7.72
N ILE A 59 -7.02 -12.22 6.43
CA ILE A 59 -7.27 -13.46 5.68
C ILE A 59 -6.36 -14.59 6.19
N LEU A 60 -5.11 -14.27 6.52
CA LEU A 60 -4.12 -15.22 7.03
C LEU A 60 -4.15 -15.36 8.56
N ASN A 61 -5.16 -14.87 9.24
CA ASN A 61 -5.21 -14.79 10.71
C ASN A 61 -4.82 -16.10 11.42
N ARG A 62 -5.24 -17.26 10.90
CA ARG A 62 -4.92 -18.58 11.46
C ARG A 62 -3.47 -19.03 11.26
N TYR A 63 -2.72 -18.31 10.43
CA TYR A 63 -1.36 -18.66 10.01
C TYR A 63 -0.33 -17.60 10.37
N LEU A 64 -0.71 -16.57 11.15
CA LEU A 64 0.19 -15.48 11.51
C LEU A 64 1.40 -15.94 12.33
N ASP A 65 1.27 -17.01 13.11
CA ASP A 65 2.37 -17.65 13.84
C ASP A 65 3.41 -18.34 12.91
N GLN A 66 3.06 -18.61 11.65
CA GLN A 66 3.95 -19.14 10.63
C GLN A 66 4.69 -18.05 9.85
N ILE A 67 4.36 -16.78 10.10
CA ILE A 67 4.96 -15.63 9.42
C ILE A 67 5.91 -14.92 10.39
N ASN A 68 7.19 -14.92 10.06
CA ASN A 68 8.23 -14.24 10.84
C ASN A 68 8.44 -12.81 10.39
N LYS A 69 8.17 -12.52 9.10
CA LYS A 69 8.28 -11.19 8.51
C LYS A 69 7.24 -11.02 7.41
N LEU A 70 6.61 -9.88 7.39
CA LEU A 70 5.82 -9.38 6.27
C LEU A 70 6.21 -7.92 6.02
N HIS A 71 6.91 -7.68 4.93
CA HIS A 71 7.26 -6.35 4.46
C HIS A 71 6.57 -6.09 3.13
N ILE A 72 5.95 -4.92 2.98
CA ILE A 72 5.26 -4.52 1.76
C ILE A 72 5.95 -3.27 1.20
N ARG A 73 6.46 -3.40 -0.02
CA ARG A 73 7.03 -2.30 -0.78
C ARG A 73 6.05 -1.86 -1.84
N THR A 74 5.71 -0.59 -1.84
CA THR A 74 4.90 0.04 -2.89
C THR A 74 5.76 0.98 -3.72
N GLU A 75 5.67 0.84 -5.03
CA GLU A 75 6.35 1.69 -6.00
C GLU A 75 5.32 2.29 -6.95
N GLY A 76 5.18 3.61 -6.93
CA GLY A 76 4.29 4.35 -7.81
C GLY A 76 5.01 4.88 -9.04
N ILE A 77 4.48 4.59 -10.22
CA ILE A 77 4.95 5.11 -11.50
C ILE A 77 4.00 6.21 -11.93
N ARG A 78 4.54 7.41 -12.13
CA ARG A 78 3.77 8.61 -12.48
C ARG A 78 3.87 8.89 -13.98
N CYS A 79 2.80 9.45 -14.56
CA CYS A 79 2.86 10.04 -15.89
C CYS A 79 3.64 11.37 -15.88
N GLU A 80 4.13 11.78 -17.04
CA GLU A 80 4.85 13.06 -17.21
C GLU A 80 3.88 14.25 -17.37
N GLU A 81 2.68 14.00 -17.85
CA GLU A 81 1.66 15.02 -18.10
C GLU A 81 0.98 15.46 -16.79
N LEU A 82 0.66 16.73 -16.69
CA LEU A 82 -0.08 17.28 -15.55
C LEU A 82 -1.58 16.91 -15.60
N PRO A 83 -2.17 16.54 -14.48
CA PRO A 83 -1.56 16.28 -13.18
C PRO A 83 -0.75 14.97 -13.21
N THR A 84 0.47 14.97 -12.66
CA THR A 84 1.38 13.83 -12.65
C THR A 84 0.90 12.71 -11.72
N LYS A 85 -0.20 12.07 -12.09
CA LYS A 85 -0.86 11.00 -11.32
C LYS A 85 -0.09 9.68 -11.42
N PHE A 86 -0.32 8.78 -10.49
CA PHE A 86 0.09 7.39 -10.65
C PHE A 86 -0.69 6.72 -11.79
N THR A 87 0.04 6.13 -12.73
CA THR A 87 -0.53 5.27 -13.78
C THR A 87 -0.44 3.79 -13.39
N GLN A 88 0.58 3.45 -12.61
CA GLN A 88 0.82 2.09 -12.13
C GLN A 88 1.35 2.13 -10.69
N ILE A 89 0.93 1.18 -9.88
CA ILE A 89 1.46 0.94 -8.54
C ILE A 89 1.85 -0.54 -8.45
N LYS A 90 3.13 -0.79 -8.19
CA LYS A 90 3.67 -2.12 -7.94
C LYS A 90 3.70 -2.38 -6.44
N VAL A 91 3.13 -3.49 -6.01
CA VAL A 91 3.07 -3.90 -4.62
C VAL A 91 3.82 -5.22 -4.47
N THR A 92 4.96 -5.19 -3.79
CA THR A 92 5.77 -6.37 -3.55
C THR A 92 5.65 -6.79 -2.09
N PHE A 93 5.21 -8.03 -1.88
CA PHE A 93 5.14 -8.68 -0.57
C PHE A 93 6.40 -9.50 -0.37
N ASP A 94 7.19 -9.15 0.62
CA ASP A 94 8.38 -9.90 1.05
C ASP A 94 8.05 -10.60 2.37
N VAL A 95 7.88 -11.91 2.30
CA VAL A 95 7.40 -12.76 3.38
C VAL A 95 8.47 -13.77 3.76
N GLU A 96 8.71 -13.93 5.06
CA GLU A 96 9.56 -14.98 5.62
C GLU A 96 8.73 -15.80 6.60
N GLY A 97 8.84 -17.11 6.53
CA GLY A 97 8.15 -18.04 7.41
C GLY A 97 7.88 -19.40 6.77
N GLU A 98 7.17 -20.25 7.49
CA GLU A 98 6.81 -21.62 7.05
C GLU A 98 5.44 -21.70 6.35
N ILE A 99 4.90 -20.57 5.93
CA ILE A 99 3.63 -20.49 5.21
C ILE A 99 3.84 -20.85 3.73
N ASP A 100 2.87 -21.54 3.13
CA ASP A 100 2.95 -21.92 1.72
C ASP A 100 2.57 -20.75 0.77
N ALA A 101 3.20 -20.70 -0.39
CA ALA A 101 3.01 -19.66 -1.40
C ALA A 101 1.56 -19.56 -1.94
N PRO A 102 0.85 -20.65 -2.26
CA PRO A 102 -0.53 -20.57 -2.73
C PRO A 102 -1.46 -19.88 -1.75
N ARG A 103 -1.26 -20.09 -0.46
CA ARG A 103 -2.05 -19.47 0.61
C ARG A 103 -1.80 -17.97 0.68
N VAL A 104 -0.53 -17.55 0.58
CA VAL A 104 -0.16 -16.13 0.55
C VAL A 104 -0.74 -15.46 -0.70
N TRP A 105 -0.58 -16.06 -1.88
CA TRP A 105 -1.15 -15.53 -3.12
C TRP A 105 -2.66 -15.40 -3.08
N ARG A 106 -3.35 -16.39 -2.51
CA ARG A 106 -4.79 -16.30 -2.32
C ARG A 106 -5.18 -15.10 -1.45
N ALA A 107 -4.45 -14.85 -0.38
CA ALA A 107 -4.69 -13.71 0.50
C ALA A 107 -4.43 -12.37 -0.22
N ILE A 108 -3.36 -12.26 -1.00
CA ILE A 108 -3.04 -11.08 -1.80
C ILE A 108 -4.15 -10.79 -2.82
N ARG A 109 -4.59 -11.80 -3.57
CA ARG A 109 -5.69 -11.66 -4.54
C ARG A 109 -6.99 -11.21 -3.91
N LEU A 110 -7.42 -11.87 -2.85
CA LEU A 110 -8.64 -11.50 -2.13
C LEU A 110 -8.55 -10.10 -1.52
N GLY A 111 -7.42 -9.76 -0.92
CA GLY A 111 -7.16 -8.43 -0.39
C GLY A 111 -7.34 -7.36 -1.45
N HIS A 112 -6.70 -7.53 -2.60
CA HIS A 112 -6.80 -6.57 -3.69
C HIS A 112 -8.18 -6.53 -4.34
N GLN A 113 -8.70 -7.67 -4.77
CA GLN A 113 -9.91 -7.74 -5.61
C GLN A 113 -11.20 -7.48 -4.84
N LYS A 114 -11.25 -7.84 -3.56
CA LYS A 114 -12.49 -7.86 -2.79
C LYS A 114 -12.53 -6.85 -1.64
N TYR A 115 -11.41 -6.59 -0.98
CA TYR A 115 -11.45 -5.89 0.32
C TYR A 115 -10.75 -4.54 0.34
N CYS A 116 -9.66 -4.33 -0.40
CA CYS A 116 -8.87 -3.10 -0.32
C CYS A 116 -9.61 -1.88 -0.88
N ALA A 117 -10.25 -1.13 0.01
CA ALA A 117 -10.97 0.08 -0.35
C ALA A 117 -10.04 1.18 -0.89
N VAL A 118 -8.81 1.26 -0.42
CA VAL A 118 -7.84 2.27 -0.89
C VAL A 118 -7.46 2.02 -2.34
N SER A 119 -7.08 0.80 -2.71
CA SER A 119 -6.74 0.49 -4.10
C SER A 119 -7.94 0.66 -5.04
N ALA A 120 -9.14 0.31 -4.59
CA ALA A 120 -10.37 0.52 -5.35
C ALA A 120 -10.73 2.00 -5.55
N SER A 121 -10.23 2.89 -4.69
CA SER A 121 -10.43 4.34 -4.78
C SER A 121 -9.40 5.05 -5.67
N LEU A 122 -8.37 4.33 -6.12
CA LEU A 122 -7.31 4.86 -6.97
C LEU A 122 -7.51 4.43 -8.43
N ASN A 123 -7.07 5.29 -9.35
CA ASN A 123 -7.20 5.08 -10.79
C ASN A 123 -5.89 4.56 -11.44
N ALA A 124 -5.01 3.94 -10.65
CA ALA A 124 -3.77 3.36 -11.11
C ALA A 124 -3.94 1.85 -11.31
N GLU A 125 -3.24 1.29 -12.32
CA GLU A 125 -3.12 -0.15 -12.47
C GLU A 125 -2.30 -0.73 -11.32
N MET A 126 -2.83 -1.77 -10.65
CA MET A 126 -2.15 -2.45 -9.55
C MET A 126 -1.49 -3.73 -10.03
N GLN A 127 -0.21 -3.89 -9.71
CA GLN A 127 0.56 -5.13 -9.96
C GLN A 127 1.10 -5.67 -8.64
N HIS A 128 0.98 -6.97 -8.44
CA HIS A 128 1.36 -7.64 -7.20
C HIS A 128 2.49 -8.64 -7.45
N PHE A 129 3.44 -8.68 -6.52
CA PHE A 129 4.60 -9.56 -6.56
C PHE A 129 4.79 -10.21 -5.19
N LEU A 130 5.22 -11.45 -5.16
CA LEU A 130 5.53 -12.18 -3.93
C LEU A 130 6.98 -12.66 -3.95
N ILE A 131 7.70 -12.34 -2.88
CA ILE A 131 8.97 -12.93 -2.51
C ILE A 131 8.70 -13.73 -1.24
N LEU A 132 8.95 -15.04 -1.26
CA LEU A 132 8.76 -15.91 -0.12
C LEU A 132 10.08 -16.59 0.22
N ASN A 133 10.59 -16.34 1.44
CA ASN A 133 11.88 -16.84 1.90
C ASN A 133 13.04 -16.57 0.92
N GLY A 134 13.07 -15.37 0.35
CA GLY A 134 14.09 -14.90 -0.58
C GLY A 134 13.89 -15.32 -2.04
N GLU A 135 12.85 -16.08 -2.35
CA GLU A 135 12.55 -16.51 -3.72
C GLU A 135 11.34 -15.80 -4.29
N THR A 136 11.47 -15.31 -5.53
CA THR A 136 10.33 -14.74 -6.26
C THR A 136 9.38 -15.84 -6.68
N ILE A 137 8.14 -15.77 -6.22
CA ILE A 137 7.09 -16.72 -6.55
C ILE A 137 6.14 -16.09 -7.56
N PRO A 138 6.03 -16.65 -8.77
CA PRO A 138 5.08 -16.14 -9.75
C PRO A 138 3.63 -16.33 -9.27
N GLU A 139 2.76 -15.43 -9.68
CA GLU A 139 1.34 -15.61 -9.44
C GLU A 139 0.85 -16.88 -10.13
N PRO A 140 0.17 -17.79 -9.42
CA PRO A 140 -0.38 -18.98 -10.05
C PRO A 140 -1.38 -18.57 -11.15
N SER A 141 -1.25 -19.17 -12.34
CA SER A 141 -2.27 -19.04 -13.37
C SER A 141 -3.63 -19.43 -12.80
N GLU A 142 -4.67 -18.67 -13.13
CA GLU A 142 -6.04 -19.06 -12.81
C GLU A 142 -6.36 -20.35 -13.60
N GLU A 143 -6.02 -21.48 -13.03
CA GLU A 143 -6.69 -22.70 -13.45
C GLU A 143 -8.13 -22.56 -12.98
N HIS A 144 -9.04 -22.60 -13.94
CA HIS A 144 -10.45 -22.68 -13.73
C HIS A 144 -10.73 -23.79 -12.72
N SER A 145 -10.95 -23.43 -11.47
CA SER A 145 -11.62 -24.35 -10.55
C SER A 145 -13.05 -24.46 -11.01
N SER A 146 -13.26 -25.46 -11.81
CA SER A 146 -14.57 -25.95 -12.17
C SER A 146 -15.33 -26.45 -10.93
#